data_28b8bdadfc195baffdc2936077628d8c
#
_entry.id   28b8bdadfc195baffdc2936077628d8c
#
_cell.length_a   1.000
_cell.length_b   1.000
_cell.length_c   1.000
_cell.angle_alpha   90.00
_cell.angle_beta   90.00
_cell.angle_gamma   90.00
#
_symmetry.space_group_name_H-M   'P 1'
#
loop_
_entity.id
_entity.type
_entity.pdbx_description
1 polymer ?
#
loop_
_entity_poly.entity_id
_entity_poly.type
_entity_poly.pdbx_seq_one_letter_code
_entity_poly.pdbx_strand_id
1 'polypeptide(L)'
;MDMRGSGDSGYRRAPSYGDKMRYRALKQTWSVTEEMTAGDLLQKIKKDPSYLTAGGCELYAGYLEGAPRVDPASVDWAAIPKGRFPYRLRQAPGEKNALGQVKFMFPNQFDVYLHDTPARELFAKSVRNFSSGCIRLQKPITLAEVMLAADGQDPT
;
A
#
# COMPACT_ATOMS: atom_id res chain seq x y z
N MET A 1 -4.63 -20.71 -13.99
CA MET A 1 -5.29 -19.49 -13.46
C MET A 1 -4.82 -18.30 -14.27
N ASP A 2 -5.72 -17.53 -14.87
CA ASP A 2 -5.37 -16.30 -15.59
C ASP A 2 -5.73 -15.09 -14.72
N MET A 3 -4.77 -14.17 -14.51
CA MET A 3 -4.92 -13.03 -13.62
C MET A 3 -4.07 -11.84 -14.10
N ARG A 4 -4.69 -10.65 -14.12
CA ARG A 4 -3.98 -9.43 -14.47
C ARG A 4 -3.26 -8.84 -13.27
N GLY A 5 -2.06 -8.30 -13.51
CA GLY A 5 -1.30 -7.49 -12.56
C GLY A 5 -1.30 -6.03 -12.97
N SER A 6 -1.08 -5.13 -12.01
CA SER A 6 -0.77 -3.73 -12.24
C SER A 6 0.55 -3.40 -11.56
N GLY A 7 1.51 -2.96 -12.33
CA GLY A 7 2.88 -2.73 -11.91
C GLY A 7 3.25 -1.25 -11.76
N ASP A 8 4.53 -0.97 -11.87
CA ASP A 8 5.18 0.30 -11.60
C ASP A 8 4.76 1.45 -12.51
N SER A 9 5.03 2.67 -12.05
CA SER A 9 4.74 3.92 -12.75
C SER A 9 5.91 4.46 -13.59
N GLY A 10 6.80 3.60 -14.05
CA GLY A 10 7.88 3.95 -14.96
C GLY A 10 9.16 4.49 -14.30
N TYR A 11 9.06 5.46 -13.39
CA TYR A 11 10.23 5.99 -12.66
C TYR A 11 10.50 5.25 -11.33
N ARG A 12 9.57 4.42 -10.88
CA ARG A 12 9.71 3.50 -9.72
C ARG A 12 9.54 2.07 -10.19
N ARG A 13 10.51 1.59 -10.95
CA ARG A 13 10.46 0.26 -11.55
C ARG A 13 10.61 -0.84 -10.51
N ALA A 14 9.79 -1.87 -10.62
CA ALA A 14 10.02 -3.13 -9.91
C ALA A 14 11.28 -3.81 -10.47
N PRO A 15 12.22 -4.24 -9.61
CA PRO A 15 13.40 -4.98 -10.08
C PRO A 15 13.01 -6.37 -10.59
N SER A 16 13.83 -6.92 -11.50
CA SER A 16 13.72 -8.32 -11.88
C SER A 16 14.47 -9.18 -10.87
N TYR A 17 13.77 -10.02 -10.15
CA TYR A 17 14.35 -10.98 -9.21
C TYR A 17 13.41 -12.18 -9.01
N GLY A 18 13.92 -13.25 -8.41
CA GLY A 18 13.14 -14.43 -8.04
C GLY A 18 13.33 -14.74 -6.57
N ASP A 19 12.27 -15.07 -5.88
CA ASP A 19 12.28 -15.55 -4.49
C ASP A 19 11.09 -16.44 -4.22
N LYS A 20 11.10 -17.12 -3.07
CA LYS A 20 9.99 -17.93 -2.60
C LYS A 20 9.06 -17.10 -1.74
N MET A 21 7.77 -17.20 -2.02
CA MET A 21 6.75 -16.62 -1.15
C MET A 21 6.77 -17.35 0.19
N ARG A 22 6.92 -16.59 1.28
CA ARG A 22 7.11 -17.16 2.63
C ARG A 22 5.86 -17.09 3.49
N TYR A 23 5.07 -16.02 3.34
CA TYR A 23 3.83 -15.86 4.12
C TYR A 23 2.87 -14.88 3.47
N ARG A 24 1.63 -14.98 3.89
CA ARG A 24 0.53 -14.08 3.53
C ARG A 24 0.09 -13.30 4.75
N ALA A 25 -0.17 -12.03 4.59
CA ALA A 25 -0.72 -11.17 5.62
C ALA A 25 -2.15 -10.77 5.24
N LEU A 26 -3.11 -11.05 6.12
CA LEU A 26 -4.50 -10.68 5.97
C LEU A 26 -4.81 -9.46 6.84
N LYS A 27 -5.72 -8.59 6.38
CA LYS A 27 -6.19 -7.42 7.14
C LYS A 27 -5.05 -6.60 7.74
N GLN A 28 -3.96 -6.41 6.98
CA GLN A 28 -2.79 -5.69 7.47
C GLN A 28 -3.02 -4.18 7.48
N THR A 29 -2.31 -3.53 8.38
CA THR A 29 -2.14 -2.09 8.36
C THR A 29 -1.14 -1.71 7.25
N TRP A 30 -1.40 -0.62 6.55
CA TRP A 30 -0.44 -0.03 5.64
C TRP A 30 0.25 1.17 6.30
N SER A 31 1.55 1.08 6.50
CA SER A 31 2.39 2.23 6.86
C SER A 31 2.96 2.82 5.56
N VAL A 32 2.65 4.09 5.32
CA VAL A 32 3.10 4.78 4.11
C VAL A 32 4.55 5.19 4.30
N THR A 33 5.39 4.94 3.30
CA THR A 33 6.81 5.32 3.37
C THR A 33 6.96 6.84 3.37
N GLU A 34 8.04 7.33 3.99
CA GLU A 34 8.34 8.77 4.04
C GLU A 34 8.45 9.36 2.62
N GLU A 35 9.08 8.65 1.70
CA GLU A 35 9.23 9.07 0.32
C GLU A 35 7.88 9.31 -0.37
N MET A 36 6.91 8.39 -0.18
CA MET A 36 5.57 8.54 -0.74
C MET A 36 4.80 9.69 -0.08
N THR A 37 4.94 9.86 1.24
CA THR A 37 4.26 10.93 1.98
C THR A 37 4.83 12.30 1.66
N ALA A 38 6.15 12.45 1.66
CA ALA A 38 6.83 13.72 1.37
C ALA A 38 6.71 14.16 -0.10
N GLY A 39 6.56 13.20 -1.01
CA GLY A 39 6.37 13.46 -2.44
C GLY A 39 4.91 13.71 -2.81
N ASP A 40 4.24 12.65 -3.22
CA ASP A 40 2.93 12.73 -3.88
C ASP A 40 1.78 13.07 -2.90
N LEU A 41 1.81 12.49 -1.68
CA LEU A 41 0.69 12.62 -0.74
C LEU A 41 0.65 14.00 -0.09
N LEU A 42 1.78 14.58 0.28
CA LEU A 42 1.83 15.91 0.91
C LEU A 42 1.15 16.96 0.03
N GLN A 43 1.32 16.91 -1.29
CA GLN A 43 0.68 17.85 -2.20
C GLN A 43 -0.85 17.69 -2.24
N LYS A 44 -1.34 16.47 -2.13
CA LYS A 44 -2.79 16.19 -2.04
C LYS A 44 -3.36 16.68 -0.72
N ILE A 45 -2.66 16.41 0.39
CA ILE A 45 -3.07 16.83 1.74
C ILE A 45 -3.09 18.36 1.86
N LYS A 46 -2.11 19.08 1.28
CA LYS A 46 -2.09 20.54 1.25
C LYS A 46 -3.28 21.14 0.50
N LYS A 47 -3.73 20.48 -0.57
CA LYS A 47 -4.90 20.90 -1.33
C LYS A 47 -6.22 20.61 -0.60
N ASP A 48 -6.27 19.47 0.06
CA ASP A 48 -7.45 18.97 0.77
C ASP A 48 -7.03 18.12 1.97
N PRO A 49 -6.98 18.68 3.18
CA PRO A 49 -6.66 17.93 4.40
C PRO A 49 -7.63 16.79 4.70
N SER A 50 -8.86 16.83 4.19
CA SER A 50 -9.85 15.76 4.36
C SER A 50 -9.46 14.47 3.63
N TYR A 51 -8.50 14.53 2.69
CA TYR A 51 -7.94 13.39 1.99
C TYR A 51 -7.49 12.26 2.92
N LEU A 52 -6.92 12.62 4.09
CA LEU A 52 -6.47 11.65 5.08
C LEU A 52 -7.64 10.90 5.71
N THR A 53 -8.64 11.61 6.21
CA THR A 53 -9.79 11.00 6.85
C THR A 53 -10.68 10.26 5.87
N ALA A 54 -10.86 10.80 4.67
CA ALA A 54 -11.58 10.13 3.59
C ALA A 54 -10.92 8.81 3.19
N GLY A 55 -9.59 8.75 3.22
CA GLY A 55 -8.81 7.53 2.96
C GLY A 55 -8.71 6.56 4.14
N GLY A 56 -9.28 6.88 5.30
CA GLY A 56 -9.11 6.06 6.52
C GLY A 56 -7.69 6.06 7.06
N CYS A 57 -6.97 7.16 6.85
CA CYS A 57 -5.59 7.33 7.29
C CYS A 57 -5.52 7.97 8.67
N GLU A 58 -4.59 7.49 9.48
CA GLU A 58 -4.24 8.00 10.80
C GLU A 58 -2.86 8.64 10.74
N LEU A 59 -2.71 9.76 11.46
CA LEU A 59 -1.46 10.52 11.54
C LEU A 59 -0.85 10.35 12.93
N TYR A 60 0.48 10.15 12.97
CA TYR A 60 1.23 9.98 14.22
C TYR A 60 2.43 10.93 14.27
N ALA A 61 2.76 11.45 15.45
CA ALA A 61 3.87 12.37 15.69
C ALA A 61 5.22 11.63 15.64
N GLY A 62 5.72 11.35 14.46
CA GLY A 62 6.99 10.64 14.22
C GLY A 62 6.82 9.15 13.95
N TYR A 63 7.96 8.47 13.80
CA TYR A 63 8.07 7.11 13.28
C TYR A 63 8.26 6.04 14.37
N LEU A 64 8.46 6.44 15.62
CA LEU A 64 8.65 5.51 16.74
C LEU A 64 7.35 4.76 17.05
N GLU A 65 7.48 3.54 17.53
CA GLU A 65 6.35 2.79 18.04
C GLU A 65 5.81 3.49 19.31
N GLY A 66 4.48 3.55 19.44
CA GLY A 66 3.85 4.30 20.54
C GLY A 66 3.77 5.82 20.34
N ALA A 67 4.22 6.36 19.20
CA ALA A 67 4.05 7.77 18.89
C ALA A 67 2.57 8.21 19.01
N PRO A 68 2.27 9.38 19.60
CA PRO A 68 0.90 9.81 19.79
C PRO A 68 0.22 10.10 18.45
N ARG A 69 -1.08 9.84 18.41
CA ARG A 69 -1.92 10.19 17.26
C ARG A 69 -2.09 11.72 17.20
N VAL A 70 -2.04 12.25 16.01
CA VAL A 70 -2.21 13.68 15.72
C VAL A 70 -3.52 13.88 14.96
N ASP A 71 -4.29 14.88 15.35
CA ASP A 71 -5.44 15.31 14.58
C ASP A 71 -4.97 16.03 13.32
N PRO A 72 -5.29 15.55 12.11
CA PRO A 72 -4.92 16.21 10.87
C PRO A 72 -5.39 17.66 10.76
N ALA A 73 -6.50 18.01 11.44
CA ALA A 73 -7.06 19.38 11.44
C ALA A 73 -6.18 20.36 12.27
N SER A 74 -5.38 19.85 13.20
CA SER A 74 -4.48 20.67 14.03
C SER A 74 -3.13 20.97 13.36
N VAL A 75 -2.85 20.40 12.18
CA VAL A 75 -1.55 20.54 11.50
C VAL A 75 -1.59 21.68 10.51
N ASP A 76 -0.60 22.59 10.62
CA ASP A 76 -0.34 23.58 9.57
C ASP A 76 0.37 22.92 8.38
N TRP A 77 -0.43 22.37 7.47
CA TRP A 77 0.08 21.69 6.27
C TRP A 77 0.86 22.60 5.34
N ALA A 78 0.55 23.90 5.33
CA ALA A 78 1.24 24.86 4.47
C ALA A 78 2.69 25.06 4.91
N ALA A 79 2.96 25.02 6.20
CA ALA A 79 4.29 25.19 6.77
C ALA A 79 5.24 24.01 6.52
N ILE A 80 4.74 22.82 6.14
CA ILE A 80 5.58 21.65 5.89
C ILE A 80 6.31 21.81 4.54
N PRO A 81 7.65 21.85 4.51
CA PRO A 81 8.40 22.01 3.26
C PRO A 81 8.26 20.78 2.35
N LYS A 82 8.37 21.01 1.05
CA LYS A 82 8.39 19.93 0.06
C LYS A 82 9.56 18.97 0.33
N GLY A 83 9.30 17.67 0.21
CA GLY A 83 10.32 16.64 0.43
C GLY A 83 10.57 16.28 1.90
N ARG A 84 9.80 16.86 2.83
CA ARG A 84 9.85 16.52 4.26
C ARG A 84 8.45 16.18 4.76
N PHE A 85 8.34 15.11 5.55
CA PHE A 85 7.07 14.76 6.19
C PHE A 85 7.35 14.27 7.62
N PRO A 86 7.14 15.12 8.64
CA PRO A 86 7.57 14.83 10.01
C PRO A 86 6.65 13.88 10.76
N TYR A 87 5.64 13.34 10.10
CA TYR A 87 4.64 12.45 10.67
C TYR A 87 4.72 11.06 10.04
N ARG A 88 4.26 10.05 10.76
CA ARG A 88 4.00 8.73 10.19
C ARG A 88 2.54 8.65 9.77
N LEU A 89 2.30 8.27 8.53
CA LEU A 89 0.97 8.01 8.00
C LEU A 89 0.69 6.51 8.01
N ARG A 90 -0.43 6.12 8.58
CA ARG A 90 -0.86 4.74 8.72
C ARG A 90 -2.30 4.61 8.28
N GLN A 91 -2.61 3.55 7.54
CA GLN A 91 -3.97 3.22 7.14
C GLN A 91 -4.38 1.91 7.81
N ALA A 92 -5.49 1.93 8.53
CA ALA A 92 -6.03 0.75 9.19
C ALA A 92 -6.48 -0.31 8.17
N PRO A 93 -6.58 -1.60 8.57
CA PRO A 93 -7.24 -2.61 7.76
C PRO A 93 -8.67 -2.20 7.41
N GLY A 94 -9.09 -2.48 6.18
CA GLY A 94 -10.46 -2.16 5.73
C GLY A 94 -10.56 -2.02 4.22
N GLU A 95 -11.76 -1.74 3.75
CA GLU A 95 -12.08 -1.64 2.31
C GLU A 95 -11.30 -0.53 1.59
N LYS A 96 -10.95 0.53 2.31
CA LYS A 96 -10.17 1.67 1.77
C LYS A 96 -8.65 1.45 1.83
N ASN A 97 -8.18 0.38 2.47
CA ASN A 97 -6.74 0.12 2.60
C ASN A 97 -6.11 -0.08 1.23
N ALA A 98 -5.05 0.67 0.94
CA ALA A 98 -4.37 0.62 -0.36
C ALA A 98 -3.79 -0.77 -0.70
N LEU A 99 -3.50 -1.59 0.31
CA LEU A 99 -3.03 -2.97 0.15
C LEU A 99 -4.18 -3.99 0.07
N GLY A 100 -5.45 -3.52 0.14
CA GLY A 100 -6.63 -4.38 0.13
C GLY A 100 -6.67 -5.37 1.28
N GLN A 101 -7.16 -6.58 1.02
CA GLN A 101 -7.41 -7.61 2.03
C GLN A 101 -6.22 -8.53 2.27
N VAL A 102 -5.36 -8.75 1.28
CA VAL A 102 -4.25 -9.70 1.35
C VAL A 102 -2.97 -9.16 0.71
N LYS A 103 -1.85 -9.46 1.37
CA LYS A 103 -0.49 -9.16 0.94
C LYS A 103 0.31 -10.45 0.93
N PHE A 104 1.07 -10.70 -0.13
CA PHE A 104 1.93 -11.87 -0.31
C PHE A 104 3.38 -11.43 -0.16
N MET A 105 4.04 -11.98 0.84
CA MET A 105 5.39 -11.59 1.22
C MET A 105 6.43 -12.59 0.74
N PHE A 106 7.40 -12.09 0.01
CA PHE A 106 8.63 -12.76 -0.30
C PHE A 106 9.78 -11.80 0.05
N PRO A 107 10.60 -12.14 1.07
CA PRO A 107 11.64 -11.25 1.56
C PRO A 107 12.61 -10.88 0.46
N ASN A 108 12.83 -9.57 0.28
CA ASN A 108 13.78 -9.04 -0.69
C ASN A 108 14.27 -7.65 -0.24
N GLN A 109 15.42 -7.23 -0.75
CA GLN A 109 16.05 -5.96 -0.40
C GLN A 109 15.33 -4.72 -0.97
N PHE A 110 14.31 -4.90 -1.79
CA PHE A 110 13.61 -3.83 -2.50
C PHE A 110 12.25 -3.49 -1.89
N ASP A 111 11.83 -4.18 -0.83
CA ASP A 111 10.49 -4.05 -0.22
C ASP A 111 9.33 -4.18 -1.22
N VAL A 112 9.53 -4.97 -2.29
CA VAL A 112 8.52 -5.26 -3.29
C VAL A 112 7.72 -6.49 -2.88
N TYR A 113 6.41 -6.44 -3.06
CA TYR A 113 5.49 -7.53 -2.74
C TYR A 113 4.28 -7.53 -3.69
N LEU A 114 3.54 -8.64 -3.68
CA LEU A 114 2.24 -8.70 -4.36
C LEU A 114 1.15 -8.35 -3.34
N HIS A 115 0.11 -7.64 -3.78
CA HIS A 115 -0.98 -7.28 -2.88
C HIS A 115 -2.30 -7.07 -3.60
N ASP A 116 -3.36 -7.07 -2.82
CA ASP A 116 -4.68 -6.66 -3.24
C ASP A 116 -4.77 -5.13 -3.41
N THR A 117 -5.88 -4.63 -3.93
CA THR A 117 -6.14 -3.20 -4.09
C THR A 117 -7.64 -2.92 -4.14
N PRO A 118 -8.13 -1.83 -3.55
CA PRO A 118 -9.51 -1.37 -3.74
C PRO A 118 -9.77 -0.83 -5.16
N ALA A 119 -8.73 -0.37 -5.86
CA ALA A 119 -8.84 0.24 -7.20
C ALA A 119 -8.98 -0.83 -8.31
N ARG A 120 -10.05 -1.62 -8.27
CA ARG A 120 -10.30 -2.75 -9.17
C ARG A 120 -10.53 -2.34 -10.62
N GLU A 121 -11.08 -1.15 -10.84
CA GLU A 121 -11.35 -0.58 -12.16
C GLU A 121 -10.08 -0.39 -13.01
N LEU A 122 -8.94 -0.26 -12.38
CA LEU A 122 -7.65 -0.08 -13.07
C LEU A 122 -7.23 -1.34 -13.86
N PHE A 123 -7.74 -2.51 -13.51
CA PHE A 123 -7.45 -3.73 -14.27
C PHE A 123 -8.15 -3.81 -15.63
N ALA A 124 -9.16 -2.98 -15.87
CA ALA A 124 -9.81 -2.87 -17.17
C ALA A 124 -8.95 -2.14 -18.20
N LYS A 125 -7.96 -1.37 -17.74
CA LYS A 125 -7.08 -0.58 -18.63
C LYS A 125 -6.05 -1.47 -19.32
N SER A 126 -5.68 -1.08 -20.56
CA SER A 126 -4.64 -1.76 -21.35
C SER A 126 -3.24 -1.51 -20.77
N VAL A 127 -2.95 -0.28 -20.36
CA VAL A 127 -1.72 0.11 -19.66
C VAL A 127 -2.00 0.15 -18.16
N ARG A 128 -1.20 -0.57 -17.36
CA ARG A 128 -1.44 -0.78 -15.92
C ARG A 128 -0.20 -0.49 -15.07
N ASN A 129 0.39 0.67 -15.25
CA ASN A 129 1.58 1.14 -14.53
C ASN A 129 1.22 2.15 -13.42
N PHE A 130 0.42 1.71 -12.45
CA PHE A 130 -0.20 2.56 -11.41
C PHE A 130 0.38 2.37 -10.01
N SER A 131 1.41 1.55 -9.82
CA SER A 131 2.01 1.32 -8.50
C SER A 131 3.36 2.05 -8.34
N SER A 132 3.87 2.03 -7.13
CA SER A 132 5.21 2.56 -6.78
C SER A 132 6.22 1.43 -6.57
N GLY A 133 6.19 0.39 -7.42
CA GLY A 133 7.12 -0.75 -7.39
C GLY A 133 6.45 -2.08 -7.04
N CYS A 134 5.49 -2.10 -6.11
CA CYS A 134 4.74 -3.32 -5.78
C CYS A 134 3.77 -3.72 -6.89
N ILE A 135 3.34 -4.97 -6.92
CA ILE A 135 2.44 -5.49 -7.95
C ILE A 135 1.05 -5.72 -7.34
N ARG A 136 0.06 -5.02 -7.88
CA ARG A 136 -1.34 -5.21 -7.54
C ARG A 136 -1.91 -6.39 -8.31
N LEU A 137 -2.74 -7.19 -7.64
CA LEU A 137 -3.34 -8.40 -8.21
C LEU A 137 -4.83 -8.21 -8.45
N GLN A 138 -5.32 -8.69 -9.57
CA GLN A 138 -6.75 -8.65 -9.92
C GLN A 138 -7.59 -9.64 -9.09
N LYS A 139 -7.04 -10.84 -8.85
CA LYS A 139 -7.72 -11.95 -8.15
C LYS A 139 -6.87 -12.44 -6.96
N PRO A 140 -6.61 -11.59 -5.96
CA PRO A 140 -5.68 -11.95 -4.88
C PRO A 140 -6.23 -13.04 -3.97
N ILE A 141 -7.53 -13.07 -3.70
CA ILE A 141 -8.15 -14.12 -2.87
C ILE A 141 -8.02 -15.47 -3.55
N THR A 142 -8.34 -15.56 -4.84
CA THR A 142 -8.16 -16.81 -5.59
C THR A 142 -6.72 -17.30 -5.58
N LEU A 143 -5.74 -16.39 -5.66
CA LEU A 143 -4.33 -16.77 -5.52
C LEU A 143 -4.05 -17.32 -4.11
N ALA A 144 -4.59 -16.70 -3.06
CA ALA A 144 -4.42 -17.18 -1.69
C ALA A 144 -5.02 -18.58 -1.50
N GLU A 145 -6.21 -18.83 -2.04
CA GLU A 145 -6.89 -20.14 -2.02
C GLU A 145 -6.07 -21.22 -2.73
N VAL A 146 -5.60 -20.94 -3.95
CA VAL A 146 -4.74 -21.87 -4.71
C VAL A 146 -3.45 -22.21 -3.93
N MET A 147 -2.85 -21.25 -3.28
CA MET A 147 -1.64 -21.47 -2.48
C MET A 147 -1.92 -22.26 -1.20
N LEU A 148 -3.04 -22.00 -0.51
CA LEU A 148 -3.47 -22.79 0.66
C LEU A 148 -3.71 -24.24 0.28
N ALA A 149 -4.44 -24.47 -0.80
CA ALA A 149 -4.68 -25.81 -1.30
C ALA A 149 -3.38 -26.55 -1.69
N ALA A 150 -2.42 -25.85 -2.29
CA ALA A 150 -1.12 -26.42 -2.64
C ALA A 150 -0.27 -26.78 -1.39
N ASP A 151 -0.46 -26.04 -0.28
CA ASP A 151 0.19 -26.31 1.01
C ASP A 151 -0.59 -27.37 1.85
N GLY A 152 -1.68 -27.97 1.31
CA GLY A 152 -2.52 -28.93 2.00
C GLY A 152 -3.39 -28.33 3.12
N GLN A 153 -3.60 -27.01 3.08
CA GLN A 153 -4.46 -26.29 4.03
C GLN A 153 -5.85 -26.07 3.43
N ASP A 154 -6.89 -26.09 4.29
CA ASP A 154 -8.25 -25.76 3.88
C ASP A 154 -8.34 -24.26 3.58
N PRO A 155 -8.77 -23.86 2.37
CA PRO A 155 -8.89 -22.45 2.00
C PRO A 155 -10.16 -21.77 2.54
N THR A 156 -11.10 -22.49 3.21
CA THR A 156 -12.35 -21.94 3.76
C THR A 156 -12.22 -21.37 5.16
#